data_df3f43c19cc6e6cbb92332c70d36856f
#
_entry.id   df3f43c19cc6e6cbb92332c70d36856f
#
_cell.length_a   1.000
_cell.length_b   1.000
_cell.length_c   1.000
_cell.angle_alpha   90.00
_cell.angle_beta   90.00
_cell.angle_gamma   90.00
#
_symmetry.space_group_name_H-M   'P 1'
#
loop_
_entity.id
_entity.type
_entity.pdbx_description
1 polymer ?
#
loop_
_entity_poly.entity_id
_entity_poly.type
_entity_poly.pdbx_seq_one_letter_code
_entity_poly.pdbx_strand_id
1 'polypeptide(L)'
;LEFLLEISKLHSISSTATKYYISPSAVSKSIKALEDELEITLLNRTNSGVEVTDEGKHILAYAKNIIHNVECIYNISKEISNKNIMNRKMNIRIATTPAVLESVLQKAITNIYKLYPNLNIDIHVISTNEHEFIRQNNEFDIIFLSDVYDVKTGRTTQYVGEPHAGRHEEEIFSVEFMMVTRAGFPHPARSGVDMGKLVGAKYILNYSARLEDNIFPKTLFEKTDSKILMKSDNILTIKKGIREFNGIYIGDRIRIEMNFSEDENFEFFPVKNLFCRFSAIYAEDNEHIQVIQEIINNCRKQKRFIR
;
A
#
# COMPACT_ATOMS: atom_id res chain seq x y z
N LEU A 1 -7.62 19.91 -15.88
CA LEU A 1 -7.15 18.65 -15.28
C LEU A 1 -8.25 17.58 -15.24
N GLU A 2 -9.51 17.93 -14.89
CA GLU A 2 -10.64 16.98 -14.83
C GLU A 2 -10.90 16.30 -16.18
N PHE A 3 -10.88 17.05 -17.29
CA PHE A 3 -11.05 16.43 -18.61
C PHE A 3 -9.94 15.45 -18.95
N LEU A 4 -8.69 15.73 -18.58
CA LEU A 4 -7.57 14.81 -18.77
C LEU A 4 -7.79 13.50 -18.00
N LEU A 5 -8.25 13.61 -16.74
CA LEU A 5 -8.57 12.46 -15.92
C LEU A 5 -9.71 11.62 -16.51
N GLU A 6 -10.74 12.27 -17.02
CA GLU A 6 -11.88 11.56 -17.59
C GLU A 6 -11.55 10.91 -18.94
N ILE A 7 -10.79 11.61 -19.80
CA ILE A 7 -10.29 11.05 -21.07
C ILE A 7 -9.42 9.81 -20.80
N SER A 8 -8.61 9.81 -19.73
CA SER A 8 -7.79 8.64 -19.37
C SER A 8 -8.60 7.40 -19.02
N LYS A 9 -9.86 7.57 -18.58
CA LYS A 9 -10.79 6.47 -18.25
C LYS A 9 -11.62 6.04 -19.46
N LEU A 10 -12.11 7.00 -20.25
CA LEU A 10 -13.07 6.76 -21.33
C LEU A 10 -12.39 6.57 -22.70
N HIS A 11 -11.11 6.91 -22.83
CA HIS A 11 -10.35 6.90 -24.08
C HIS A 11 -11.03 7.64 -25.24
N SER A 12 -11.89 8.63 -24.90
CA SER A 12 -12.75 9.33 -25.87
C SER A 12 -13.05 10.76 -25.43
N ILE A 13 -12.73 11.73 -26.30
CA ILE A 13 -13.09 13.13 -26.11
C ILE A 13 -14.60 13.33 -26.19
N SER A 14 -15.27 12.63 -27.12
CA SER A 14 -16.71 12.74 -27.31
C SER A 14 -17.48 12.20 -26.10
N SER A 15 -17.09 11.07 -25.55
CA SER A 15 -17.69 10.49 -24.35
C SER A 15 -17.48 11.39 -23.12
N THR A 16 -16.29 11.96 -22.99
CA THR A 16 -15.99 12.95 -21.95
C THR A 16 -16.86 14.18 -22.09
N ALA A 17 -16.99 14.73 -23.30
CA ALA A 17 -17.85 15.88 -23.56
C ALA A 17 -19.31 15.63 -23.21
N THR A 18 -19.83 14.45 -23.56
CA THR A 18 -21.19 14.03 -23.19
C THR A 18 -21.39 13.99 -21.68
N LYS A 19 -20.43 13.43 -20.94
CA LYS A 19 -20.49 13.35 -19.47
C LYS A 19 -20.55 14.72 -18.80
N TYR A 20 -19.83 15.70 -19.35
CA TYR A 20 -19.79 17.07 -18.80
C TYR A 20 -20.82 18.02 -19.45
N TYR A 21 -21.68 17.53 -20.33
CA TYR A 21 -22.71 18.32 -21.03
C TYR A 21 -22.13 19.48 -21.83
N ILE A 22 -20.97 19.30 -22.47
CA ILE A 22 -20.31 20.32 -23.30
C ILE A 22 -19.98 19.76 -24.69
N SER A 23 -19.49 20.61 -25.59
CA SER A 23 -19.09 20.16 -26.92
C SER A 23 -17.72 19.47 -26.92
N PRO A 24 -17.48 18.47 -27.81
CA PRO A 24 -16.17 17.86 -27.98
C PRO A 24 -15.06 18.86 -28.31
N SER A 25 -15.39 19.93 -29.04
CA SER A 25 -14.48 21.03 -29.37
C SER A 25 -14.03 21.81 -28.12
N ALA A 26 -14.94 22.00 -27.13
CA ALA A 26 -14.61 22.66 -25.88
C ALA A 26 -13.62 21.81 -25.05
N VAL A 27 -13.85 20.50 -24.96
CA VAL A 27 -12.91 19.59 -24.29
C VAL A 27 -11.54 19.61 -24.98
N SER A 28 -11.51 19.48 -26.33
CA SER A 28 -10.26 19.52 -27.09
C SER A 28 -9.50 20.85 -26.91
N LYS A 29 -10.22 21.97 -26.88
CA LYS A 29 -9.61 23.29 -26.65
C LYS A 29 -9.00 23.41 -25.26
N SER A 30 -9.71 22.89 -24.23
CA SER A 30 -9.20 22.91 -22.86
C SER A 30 -7.98 22.04 -22.66
N ILE A 31 -7.94 20.86 -23.30
CA ILE A 31 -6.74 20.01 -23.27
C ILE A 31 -5.58 20.69 -24.01
N LYS A 32 -5.84 21.27 -25.21
CA LYS A 32 -4.80 21.98 -25.96
C LYS A 32 -4.21 23.14 -25.18
N ALA A 33 -5.05 23.94 -24.50
CA ALA A 33 -4.59 25.02 -23.64
C ALA A 33 -3.68 24.53 -22.50
N LEU A 34 -4.00 23.37 -21.92
CA LEU A 34 -3.18 22.77 -20.88
C LEU A 34 -1.84 22.24 -21.43
N GLU A 35 -1.84 21.65 -22.64
CA GLU A 35 -0.63 21.22 -23.34
C GLU A 35 0.27 22.41 -23.68
N ASP A 36 -0.31 23.49 -24.15
CA ASP A 36 0.42 24.73 -24.48
C ASP A 36 1.01 25.40 -23.22
N GLU A 37 0.29 25.40 -22.10
CA GLU A 37 0.75 25.94 -20.81
C GLU A 37 1.92 25.11 -20.22
N LEU A 38 1.85 23.79 -20.35
CA LEU A 38 2.86 22.89 -19.81
C LEU A 38 4.01 22.62 -20.80
N GLU A 39 3.89 23.07 -22.04
CA GLU A 39 4.84 22.82 -23.14
C GLU A 39 5.11 21.32 -23.42
N ILE A 40 4.09 20.47 -23.17
CA ILE A 40 4.14 19.03 -23.41
C ILE A 40 2.85 18.53 -24.06
N THR A 41 2.95 17.43 -24.81
CA THR A 41 1.79 16.73 -25.36
C THR A 41 1.26 15.72 -24.32
N LEU A 42 -0.02 15.84 -23.96
CA LEU A 42 -0.65 14.98 -22.97
C LEU A 42 -1.43 13.83 -23.59
N LEU A 43 -1.94 14.01 -24.79
CA LEU A 43 -2.80 13.07 -25.49
C LEU A 43 -2.29 12.75 -26.91
N ASN A 44 -2.26 11.45 -27.24
CA ASN A 44 -2.08 10.96 -28.59
C ASN A 44 -3.41 10.55 -29.21
N ARG A 45 -3.66 10.93 -30.46
CA ARG A 45 -4.79 10.43 -31.24
C ARG A 45 -4.38 9.14 -31.94
N THR A 46 -5.16 8.08 -31.72
CA THR A 46 -4.99 6.76 -32.33
C THR A 46 -6.21 6.41 -33.19
N ASN A 47 -6.09 5.41 -34.02
CA ASN A 47 -7.22 4.90 -34.80
C ASN A 47 -8.35 4.32 -33.93
N SER A 48 -8.04 3.96 -32.68
CA SER A 48 -8.98 3.41 -31.70
C SER A 48 -9.53 4.45 -30.72
N GLY A 49 -9.09 5.71 -30.80
CA GLY A 49 -9.53 6.78 -29.89
C GLY A 49 -8.41 7.72 -29.45
N VAL A 50 -8.37 8.03 -28.16
CA VAL A 50 -7.37 8.93 -27.58
C VAL A 50 -6.67 8.24 -26.40
N GLU A 51 -5.35 8.28 -26.40
CA GLU A 51 -4.53 7.70 -25.34
C GLU A 51 -3.67 8.79 -24.67
N VAL A 52 -3.44 8.60 -23.38
CA VAL A 52 -2.54 9.49 -22.61
C VAL A 52 -1.09 9.16 -22.91
N THR A 53 -0.27 10.15 -23.23
CA THR A 53 1.18 9.99 -23.45
C THR A 53 1.90 9.55 -22.17
N ASP A 54 3.16 9.16 -22.26
CA ASP A 54 3.93 8.80 -21.05
C ASP A 54 4.17 10.03 -20.18
N GLU A 55 4.44 11.20 -20.76
CA GLU A 55 4.49 12.48 -20.07
C GLU A 55 3.13 12.81 -19.43
N GLY A 56 2.03 12.57 -20.15
CA GLY A 56 0.67 12.76 -19.66
C GLY A 56 0.32 11.85 -18.46
N LYS A 57 0.82 10.62 -18.41
CA LYS A 57 0.63 9.72 -17.26
C LYS A 57 1.29 10.27 -15.98
N HIS A 58 2.46 10.90 -16.10
CA HIS A 58 3.11 11.57 -14.97
C HIS A 58 2.25 12.74 -14.47
N ILE A 59 1.77 13.60 -15.38
CA ILE A 59 0.89 14.71 -15.03
C ILE A 59 -0.43 14.21 -14.44
N LEU A 60 -0.99 13.13 -14.98
CA LEU A 60 -2.25 12.54 -14.51
C LEU A 60 -2.18 12.09 -13.04
N ALA A 61 -1.05 11.56 -12.59
CA ALA A 61 -0.84 11.18 -11.20
C ALA A 61 -0.95 12.39 -10.24
N TYR A 62 -0.40 13.54 -10.63
CA TYR A 62 -0.52 14.78 -9.86
C TYR A 62 -1.91 15.41 -10.01
N ALA A 63 -2.50 15.36 -11.21
CA ALA A 63 -3.84 15.87 -11.48
C ALA A 63 -4.90 15.22 -10.58
N LYS A 64 -4.83 13.90 -10.38
CA LYS A 64 -5.70 13.17 -9.44
C LYS A 64 -5.62 13.76 -8.03
N ASN A 65 -4.41 14.01 -7.53
CA ASN A 65 -4.19 14.56 -6.20
C ASN A 65 -4.72 16.00 -6.07
N ILE A 66 -4.56 16.82 -7.12
CA ILE A 66 -5.04 18.20 -7.14
C ILE A 66 -6.57 18.22 -7.12
N ILE A 67 -7.22 17.43 -7.98
CA ILE A 67 -8.70 17.35 -8.05
C ILE A 67 -9.23 16.87 -6.70
N HIS A 68 -8.66 15.82 -6.13
CA HIS A 68 -9.03 15.33 -4.81
C HIS A 68 -8.88 16.40 -3.72
N ASN A 69 -7.78 17.17 -3.70
CA ASN A 69 -7.59 18.24 -2.73
C ASN A 69 -8.62 19.38 -2.91
N VAL A 70 -8.99 19.69 -4.14
CA VAL A 70 -10.06 20.67 -4.44
C VAL A 70 -11.41 20.17 -3.92
N GLU A 71 -11.75 18.92 -4.15
CA GLU A 71 -12.96 18.28 -3.60
C GLU A 71 -12.97 18.32 -2.07
N CYS A 72 -11.84 18.02 -1.43
CA CYS A 72 -11.70 18.16 0.02
C CYS A 72 -11.95 19.57 0.51
N ILE A 73 -11.45 20.60 -0.19
CA ILE A 73 -11.71 22.02 0.15
C ILE A 73 -13.22 22.34 0.05
N TYR A 74 -13.89 21.91 -1.01
CA TYR A 74 -15.33 22.11 -1.16
C TYR A 74 -16.14 21.41 -0.07
N ASN A 75 -15.73 20.20 0.31
CA ASN A 75 -16.40 19.45 1.37
C ASN A 75 -16.19 20.10 2.74
N ILE A 76 -14.96 20.50 3.07
CA ILE A 76 -14.65 21.28 4.29
C ILE A 76 -15.44 22.58 4.32
N SER A 77 -15.56 23.30 3.19
CA SER A 77 -16.35 24.53 3.14
C SER A 77 -17.84 24.30 3.39
N LYS A 78 -18.41 23.20 2.89
CA LYS A 78 -19.78 22.76 3.21
C LYS A 78 -19.94 22.39 4.68
N GLU A 79 -18.95 21.73 5.25
CA GLU A 79 -18.92 21.36 6.68
C GLU A 79 -18.82 22.59 7.58
N ILE A 80 -17.98 23.58 7.24
CA ILE A 80 -17.86 24.85 7.96
C ILE A 80 -19.17 25.65 7.87
N SER A 81 -19.84 25.62 6.73
CA SER A 81 -21.15 26.28 6.53
C SER A 81 -22.27 25.60 7.33
N ASN A 82 -22.18 24.30 7.56
CA ASN A 82 -23.09 23.53 8.40
C ASN A 82 -22.51 23.36 9.81
N LYS A 83 -22.58 24.41 10.65
CA LYS A 83 -22.11 24.41 12.07
C LYS A 83 -22.58 23.25 12.94
N ASN A 84 -23.47 22.38 12.46
CA ASN A 84 -23.98 21.20 13.15
C ASN A 84 -23.15 19.92 12.94
N ILE A 85 -22.16 19.89 12.04
CA ILE A 85 -21.44 18.66 11.68
C ILE A 85 -20.16 18.47 12.54
N MET A 86 -19.58 19.54 13.06
CA MET A 86 -18.41 19.43 13.97
C MET A 86 -18.68 18.66 15.26
N ASN A 87 -19.93 18.45 15.64
CA ASN A 87 -20.33 17.66 16.82
C ASN A 87 -20.75 16.23 16.51
N ARG A 88 -20.75 15.80 15.25
CA ARG A 88 -21.08 14.42 14.91
C ARG A 88 -19.90 13.54 15.21
N LYS A 89 -20.06 12.63 16.20
CA LYS A 89 -19.10 11.55 16.42
C LYS A 89 -19.08 10.69 15.17
N MET A 90 -17.96 10.70 14.46
CA MET A 90 -17.72 9.76 13.36
C MET A 90 -17.03 8.54 13.93
N ASN A 91 -17.51 7.36 13.59
CA ASN A 91 -16.89 6.11 13.99
C ASN A 91 -16.41 5.39 12.73
N ILE A 92 -15.13 5.06 12.65
CA ILE A 92 -14.54 4.28 11.58
C ILE A 92 -13.97 2.99 12.14
N ARG A 93 -14.41 1.87 11.59
CA ARG A 93 -13.91 0.54 11.95
C ARG A 93 -12.90 0.09 10.92
N ILE A 94 -11.69 -0.17 11.39
CA ILE A 94 -10.55 -0.57 10.56
C ILE A 94 -10.16 -2.01 10.91
N ALA A 95 -10.13 -2.90 9.92
CA ALA A 95 -9.40 -4.16 10.04
C ALA A 95 -8.02 -4.00 9.43
N THR A 96 -6.97 -4.55 10.06
CA THR A 96 -5.60 -4.40 9.56
C THR A 96 -4.71 -5.55 10.00
N THR A 97 -3.71 -5.87 9.17
CA THR A 97 -2.65 -6.79 9.58
C THR A 97 -1.64 -6.08 10.48
N PRO A 98 -0.91 -6.81 11.37
CA PRO A 98 0.14 -6.22 12.20
C PRO A 98 1.18 -5.43 11.39
N ALA A 99 1.57 -5.94 10.24
CA ALA A 99 2.57 -5.29 9.37
C ALA A 99 2.11 -3.91 8.90
N VAL A 100 0.86 -3.77 8.42
CA VAL A 100 0.31 -2.47 7.99
C VAL A 100 0.16 -1.51 9.18
N LEU A 101 -0.34 -2.02 10.31
CA LEU A 101 -0.53 -1.20 11.50
C LEU A 101 0.79 -0.57 11.95
N GLU A 102 1.82 -1.37 12.13
CA GLU A 102 3.12 -0.93 12.62
C GLU A 102 3.87 -0.06 11.60
N SER A 103 3.83 -0.44 10.31
CA SER A 103 4.64 0.22 9.29
C SER A 103 4.08 1.57 8.84
N VAL A 104 2.76 1.70 8.66
CA VAL A 104 2.20 2.89 8.00
C VAL A 104 0.95 3.47 8.67
N LEU A 105 0.09 2.63 9.24
CA LEU A 105 -1.23 3.07 9.67
C LEU A 105 -1.18 3.92 10.95
N GLN A 106 -0.34 3.59 11.93
CA GLN A 106 -0.19 4.38 13.16
C GLN A 106 0.13 5.84 12.88
N LYS A 107 1.06 6.09 11.97
CA LYS A 107 1.46 7.46 11.60
C LYS A 107 0.38 8.17 10.79
N ALA A 108 -0.31 7.45 9.91
CA ALA A 108 -1.45 7.97 9.18
C ALA A 108 -2.57 8.40 10.13
N ILE A 109 -2.94 7.56 11.09
CA ILE A 109 -3.97 7.84 12.11
C ILE A 109 -3.60 9.09 12.93
N THR A 110 -2.34 9.22 13.37
CA THR A 110 -1.88 10.39 14.12
C THR A 110 -2.11 11.69 13.32
N ASN A 111 -1.93 11.66 12.00
CA ASN A 111 -2.19 12.82 11.16
C ASN A 111 -3.68 13.06 10.97
N ILE A 112 -4.47 12.01 10.87
CA ILE A 112 -5.94 12.10 10.71
C ILE A 112 -6.59 12.73 11.96
N TYR A 113 -6.17 12.37 13.17
CA TYR A 113 -6.70 13.00 14.39
C TYR A 113 -6.47 14.51 14.47
N LYS A 114 -5.43 15.04 13.80
CA LYS A 114 -5.20 16.48 13.69
C LYS A 114 -6.24 17.17 12.79
N LEU A 115 -6.75 16.44 11.80
CA LEU A 115 -7.76 16.95 10.85
C LEU A 115 -9.19 16.70 11.36
N TYR A 116 -9.41 15.59 12.06
CA TYR A 116 -10.72 15.12 12.53
C TYR A 116 -10.68 14.82 14.05
N PRO A 117 -10.68 15.85 14.92
CA PRO A 117 -10.51 15.64 16.38
C PRO A 117 -11.60 14.81 17.05
N ASN A 118 -12.82 14.77 16.46
CA ASN A 118 -13.98 14.04 16.98
C ASN A 118 -14.17 12.67 16.34
N LEU A 119 -13.18 12.21 15.57
CA LEU A 119 -13.17 10.89 14.95
C LEU A 119 -12.86 9.83 16.02
N ASN A 120 -13.71 8.81 16.10
CA ASN A 120 -13.43 7.60 16.85
C ASN A 120 -12.99 6.50 15.86
N ILE A 121 -11.83 5.91 16.09
CA ILE A 121 -11.30 4.83 15.25
C ILE A 121 -11.24 3.57 16.10
N ASP A 122 -11.91 2.52 15.63
CA ASP A 122 -11.85 1.18 16.18
C ASP A 122 -10.97 0.31 15.26
N ILE A 123 -9.88 -0.24 15.83
CA ILE A 123 -8.89 -1.00 15.06
C ILE A 123 -8.92 -2.46 15.48
N HIS A 124 -9.24 -3.32 14.53
CA HIS A 124 -9.20 -4.75 14.67
C HIS A 124 -7.98 -5.34 13.94
N VAL A 125 -7.06 -5.90 14.72
CA VAL A 125 -5.86 -6.53 14.15
C VAL A 125 -6.18 -7.97 13.79
N ILE A 126 -5.99 -8.31 12.52
CA ILE A 126 -6.32 -9.60 11.93
C ILE A 126 -5.09 -10.41 11.57
N SER A 127 -5.22 -11.73 11.61
CA SER A 127 -4.21 -12.67 11.10
C SER A 127 -4.48 -13.02 9.65
N THR A 128 -3.48 -13.59 8.98
CA THR A 128 -3.61 -14.06 7.58
C THR A 128 -4.70 -15.11 7.40
N ASN A 129 -5.03 -15.87 8.43
CA ASN A 129 -6.11 -16.86 8.38
C ASN A 129 -7.51 -16.23 8.28
N GLU A 130 -7.64 -14.98 8.70
CA GLU A 130 -8.90 -14.25 8.72
C GLU A 130 -9.11 -13.43 7.44
N HIS A 131 -8.12 -13.36 6.53
CA HIS A 131 -8.19 -12.53 5.32
C HIS A 131 -9.43 -12.85 4.48
N GLU A 132 -9.72 -14.12 4.23
CA GLU A 132 -10.89 -14.53 3.45
C GLU A 132 -12.19 -14.07 4.09
N PHE A 133 -12.37 -14.37 5.39
CA PHE A 133 -13.56 -14.00 6.14
C PHE A 133 -13.75 -12.48 6.18
N ILE A 134 -12.67 -11.75 6.47
CA ILE A 134 -12.71 -10.28 6.60
C ILE A 134 -12.97 -9.60 5.25
N ARG A 135 -12.41 -10.10 4.14
CA ARG A 135 -12.66 -9.56 2.79
C ARG A 135 -14.12 -9.66 2.39
N GLN A 136 -14.83 -10.66 2.88
CA GLN A 136 -16.24 -10.90 2.62
C GLN A 136 -17.18 -10.26 3.65
N ASN A 137 -16.64 -9.71 4.73
CA ASN A 137 -17.43 -9.14 5.82
C ASN A 137 -17.58 -7.62 5.67
N ASN A 138 -18.81 -7.12 5.81
CA ASN A 138 -19.13 -5.69 5.74
C ASN A 138 -19.05 -4.96 7.10
N GLU A 139 -18.51 -5.59 8.14
CA GLU A 139 -18.40 -4.96 9.46
C GLU A 139 -17.41 -3.82 9.54
N PHE A 140 -16.42 -3.78 8.60
CA PHE A 140 -15.36 -2.80 8.60
C PHE A 140 -15.56 -1.78 7.47
N ASP A 141 -15.32 -0.51 7.78
CA ASP A 141 -15.38 0.58 6.81
C ASP A 141 -14.19 0.52 5.85
N ILE A 142 -13.02 0.13 6.37
CA ILE A 142 -11.81 -0.08 5.58
C ILE A 142 -11.01 -1.27 6.13
N ILE A 143 -10.42 -2.04 5.23
CA ILE A 143 -9.54 -3.17 5.53
C ILE A 143 -8.18 -2.89 4.93
N PHE A 144 -7.12 -2.94 5.75
CA PHE A 144 -5.75 -2.83 5.29
C PHE A 144 -5.06 -4.20 5.36
N LEU A 145 -4.52 -4.64 4.24
CA LEU A 145 -3.82 -5.91 4.12
C LEU A 145 -2.37 -5.72 3.69
N SER A 146 -1.56 -6.69 4.05
CA SER A 146 -0.20 -6.85 3.53
C SER A 146 -0.03 -8.25 2.97
N ASP A 147 0.42 -8.33 1.73
CA ASP A 147 0.67 -9.59 1.03
C ASP A 147 2.11 -9.64 0.56
N VAL A 148 2.73 -10.80 0.72
CA VAL A 148 4.08 -11.04 0.24
C VAL A 148 4.01 -11.79 -1.08
N TYR A 149 4.80 -11.39 -2.06
CA TYR A 149 4.87 -12.05 -3.35
C TYR A 149 6.30 -12.16 -3.88
N ASP A 150 6.57 -13.28 -4.53
CA ASP A 150 7.81 -13.58 -5.22
C ASP A 150 7.60 -13.43 -6.74
N VAL A 151 8.21 -12.41 -7.33
CA VAL A 151 8.06 -12.10 -8.78
C VAL A 151 8.66 -13.17 -9.68
N LYS A 152 9.60 -13.97 -9.18
CA LYS A 152 10.24 -15.04 -9.96
C LYS A 152 9.39 -16.29 -10.03
N THR A 153 8.75 -16.68 -8.93
CA THR A 153 7.97 -17.92 -8.83
C THR A 153 6.48 -17.72 -8.98
N GLY A 154 6.00 -16.47 -8.91
CA GLY A 154 4.57 -16.14 -8.87
C GLY A 154 3.88 -16.53 -7.57
N ARG A 155 4.61 -16.96 -6.54
CA ARG A 155 4.03 -17.31 -5.24
C ARG A 155 3.64 -16.06 -4.47
N THR A 156 2.52 -16.15 -3.77
CA THR A 156 2.01 -15.04 -2.96
C THR A 156 1.28 -15.54 -1.73
N THR A 157 1.27 -14.71 -0.68
CA THR A 157 0.40 -14.89 0.49
C THR A 157 -0.99 -14.30 0.26
N GLN A 158 -1.19 -13.60 -0.87
CA GLN A 158 -2.48 -13.01 -1.20
C GLN A 158 -3.55 -14.10 -1.36
N TYR A 159 -4.68 -13.86 -0.72
CA TYR A 159 -5.90 -14.61 -1.01
C TYR A 159 -6.41 -14.28 -2.42
N VAL A 160 -6.65 -15.30 -3.23
CA VAL A 160 -7.08 -15.18 -4.64
C VAL A 160 -8.62 -15.18 -4.73
N GLY A 161 -9.30 -14.33 -3.97
CA GLY A 161 -10.75 -14.18 -4.04
C GLY A 161 -11.13 -12.73 -4.31
N GLU A 162 -12.27 -12.52 -4.96
CA GLU A 162 -12.84 -11.18 -5.12
C GLU A 162 -13.25 -10.61 -3.75
N PRO A 163 -13.08 -9.30 -3.51
CA PRO A 163 -13.68 -8.64 -2.36
C PRO A 163 -15.20 -8.80 -2.38
N HIS A 164 -15.85 -8.62 -1.24
CA HIS A 164 -17.33 -8.57 -1.17
C HIS A 164 -17.90 -7.61 -2.22
N ALA A 165 -19.03 -7.98 -2.81
CA ALA A 165 -19.71 -7.15 -3.82
C ALA A 165 -19.88 -5.69 -3.35
N GLY A 166 -19.52 -4.74 -4.21
CA GLY A 166 -19.53 -3.30 -3.89
C GLY A 166 -18.29 -2.78 -3.18
N ARG A 167 -17.29 -3.64 -2.86
CA ARG A 167 -16.00 -3.22 -2.35
C ARG A 167 -14.94 -3.17 -3.44
N HIS A 168 -14.06 -2.22 -3.30
CA HIS A 168 -12.92 -1.96 -4.17
C HIS A 168 -11.63 -2.25 -3.42
N GLU A 169 -10.67 -2.93 -4.07
CA GLU A 169 -9.31 -3.11 -3.57
C GLU A 169 -8.34 -2.28 -4.39
N GLU A 170 -7.53 -1.47 -3.71
CA GLU A 170 -6.45 -0.73 -4.36
C GLU A 170 -5.10 -0.96 -3.67
N GLU A 171 -4.04 -1.02 -4.47
CA GLU A 171 -2.68 -1.03 -3.96
C GLU A 171 -2.32 0.36 -3.41
N ILE A 172 -1.82 0.41 -2.19
CA ILE A 172 -1.27 1.62 -1.59
C ILE A 172 0.15 1.83 -2.12
N PHE A 173 1.00 0.83 -1.96
CA PHE A 173 2.34 0.70 -2.54
C PHE A 173 2.94 -0.69 -2.27
N SER A 174 4.07 -0.97 -2.93
CA SER A 174 4.89 -2.15 -2.65
C SER A 174 6.29 -1.77 -2.23
N VAL A 175 6.90 -2.58 -1.36
CA VAL A 175 8.27 -2.43 -0.88
C VAL A 175 9.04 -3.76 -0.97
N GLU A 176 10.37 -3.66 -1.04
CA GLU A 176 11.23 -4.82 -0.97
C GLU A 176 11.10 -5.54 0.38
N PHE A 177 11.26 -6.85 0.35
CA PHE A 177 11.48 -7.64 1.54
C PHE A 177 12.96 -7.68 1.88
N MET A 178 13.28 -7.58 3.16
CA MET A 178 14.65 -7.50 3.65
C MET A 178 14.97 -8.67 4.57
N MET A 179 16.22 -9.06 4.56
CA MET A 179 16.81 -9.97 5.53
C MET A 179 17.57 -9.18 6.58
N VAL A 180 17.40 -9.51 7.86
CA VAL A 180 18.15 -8.94 8.98
C VAL A 180 18.97 -10.03 9.64
N THR A 181 20.23 -9.71 9.88
CA THR A 181 21.19 -10.55 10.60
C THR A 181 21.88 -9.75 11.68
N ARG A 182 22.61 -10.41 12.58
CA ARG A 182 23.57 -9.69 13.42
C ARG A 182 24.73 -9.15 12.57
N ALA A 183 25.35 -8.08 13.00
CA ALA A 183 26.55 -7.54 12.38
C ALA A 183 27.67 -8.58 12.29
N GLY A 184 28.39 -8.60 11.15
CA GLY A 184 29.46 -9.55 10.87
C GLY A 184 28.98 -10.96 10.53
N PHE A 185 27.70 -11.16 10.24
CA PHE A 185 27.22 -12.45 9.73
C PHE A 185 27.76 -12.69 8.31
N PRO A 186 28.31 -13.91 8.01
CA PRO A 186 28.77 -14.24 6.67
C PRO A 186 27.59 -14.21 5.69
N HIS A 187 27.53 -13.23 4.82
CA HIS A 187 26.43 -13.06 3.88
C HIS A 187 26.90 -13.10 2.43
N PRO A 188 26.07 -13.56 1.51
CA PRO A 188 26.30 -13.41 0.08
C PRO A 188 26.10 -11.96 -0.34
N ALA A 189 26.76 -11.54 -1.38
CA ALA A 189 26.91 -10.18 -1.94
C ALA A 189 25.83 -9.15 -1.57
N ARG A 190 26.24 -7.90 -1.33
CA ARG A 190 25.38 -6.71 -1.06
C ARG A 190 24.29 -6.43 -2.12
N SER A 191 24.37 -7.06 -3.30
CA SER A 191 23.40 -6.92 -4.39
C SER A 191 22.06 -7.65 -4.19
N GLY A 192 21.81 -8.15 -2.99
CA GLY A 192 20.59 -8.87 -2.64
C GLY A 192 20.81 -10.36 -2.41
N VAL A 193 20.06 -10.89 -1.46
CA VAL A 193 20.16 -12.26 -0.95
C VAL A 193 19.25 -13.18 -1.76
N ASP A 194 19.83 -14.25 -2.29
CA ASP A 194 19.06 -15.37 -2.84
C ASP A 194 18.83 -16.41 -1.72
N MET A 195 17.60 -16.56 -1.29
CA MET A 195 17.23 -17.46 -0.20
C MET A 195 17.62 -18.91 -0.47
N GLY A 196 17.62 -19.32 -1.75
CA GLY A 196 18.04 -20.67 -2.15
C GLY A 196 19.54 -20.96 -2.00
N LYS A 197 20.34 -19.94 -1.68
CA LYS A 197 21.80 -20.06 -1.47
C LYS A 197 22.22 -19.94 -0.01
N LEU A 198 21.29 -19.70 0.92
CA LEU A 198 21.57 -19.64 2.35
C LEU A 198 21.56 -21.04 2.95
N VAL A 199 22.74 -21.65 3.11
CA VAL A 199 22.89 -22.98 3.67
C VAL A 199 22.97 -22.90 5.19
N GLY A 200 22.28 -23.81 5.90
CA GLY A 200 22.30 -23.94 7.37
C GLY A 200 21.62 -22.76 8.09
N ALA A 201 20.79 -21.97 7.39
CA ALA A 201 20.16 -20.80 7.95
C ALA A 201 19.10 -21.14 9.02
N LYS A 202 19.03 -20.30 10.06
CA LYS A 202 18.03 -20.39 11.13
C LYS A 202 17.06 -19.23 10.98
N TYR A 203 15.92 -19.47 10.33
CA TYR A 203 14.96 -18.42 10.03
C TYR A 203 14.10 -18.05 11.22
N ILE A 204 13.89 -16.75 11.38
CA ILE A 204 12.89 -16.17 12.26
C ILE A 204 11.81 -15.58 11.36
N LEU A 205 10.59 -16.07 11.46
CA LEU A 205 9.48 -15.66 10.58
C LEU A 205 8.40 -14.97 11.40
N ASN A 206 7.66 -14.08 10.75
CA ASN A 206 6.44 -13.56 11.33
C ASN A 206 5.40 -14.68 11.45
N TYR A 207 4.77 -14.77 12.61
CA TYR A 207 3.69 -15.75 12.82
C TYR A 207 2.49 -15.40 11.95
N SER A 208 2.13 -14.13 11.89
CA SER A 208 0.98 -13.63 11.15
C SER A 208 1.13 -13.69 9.63
N ALA A 209 2.35 -13.69 9.09
CA ALA A 209 2.57 -13.65 7.64
C ALA A 209 2.56 -15.03 6.96
N ARG A 210 2.72 -16.11 7.73
CA ARG A 210 2.70 -17.51 7.23
C ARG A 210 3.54 -17.72 5.96
N LEU A 211 4.74 -17.15 5.93
CA LEU A 211 5.64 -17.21 4.76
C LEU A 211 6.02 -18.63 4.39
N GLU A 212 6.13 -19.51 5.38
CA GLU A 212 6.48 -20.91 5.20
C GLU A 212 5.43 -21.75 4.46
N ASP A 213 4.18 -21.30 4.46
CA ASP A 213 3.11 -22.02 3.78
C ASP A 213 3.10 -21.72 2.26
N ASN A 214 3.37 -20.46 1.89
CA ASN A 214 3.17 -20.00 0.53
C ASN A 214 4.46 -19.56 -0.17
N ILE A 215 5.38 -18.90 0.53
CA ILE A 215 6.60 -18.31 -0.06
C ILE A 215 7.80 -19.23 0.07
N PHE A 216 8.02 -19.81 1.26
CA PHE A 216 9.16 -20.68 1.55
C PHE A 216 8.74 -22.15 1.64
N PRO A 217 8.74 -22.89 0.52
CA PRO A 217 8.32 -24.28 0.53
C PRO A 217 9.26 -25.14 1.37
N LYS A 218 8.75 -26.25 1.92
CA LYS A 218 9.56 -27.21 2.69
C LYS A 218 10.83 -27.64 1.94
N THR A 219 10.73 -27.79 0.62
CA THR A 219 11.87 -28.13 -0.24
C THR A 219 13.01 -27.10 -0.23
N LEU A 220 12.73 -25.81 0.08
CA LEU A 220 13.77 -24.82 0.26
C LEU A 220 14.60 -25.14 1.51
N PHE A 221 13.95 -25.42 2.62
CA PHE A 221 14.61 -25.75 3.89
C PHE A 221 15.41 -27.05 3.79
N GLU A 222 14.87 -28.07 3.13
CA GLU A 222 15.55 -29.35 2.90
C GLU A 222 16.81 -29.20 2.02
N LYS A 223 16.70 -28.46 0.90
CA LYS A 223 17.81 -28.23 -0.02
C LYS A 223 18.96 -27.41 0.57
N THR A 224 18.64 -26.51 1.48
CA THR A 224 19.62 -25.61 2.09
C THR A 224 20.05 -26.04 3.48
N ASP A 225 19.58 -27.18 3.98
CA ASP A 225 19.79 -27.64 5.37
C ASP A 225 19.44 -26.56 6.39
N SER A 226 18.40 -25.81 6.11
CA SER A 226 17.95 -24.66 6.90
C SER A 226 16.73 -25.04 7.74
N LYS A 227 16.43 -24.23 8.76
CA LYS A 227 15.28 -24.49 9.62
C LYS A 227 14.64 -23.22 10.13
N ILE A 228 13.37 -23.32 10.49
CA ILE A 228 12.69 -22.27 11.24
C ILE A 228 13.13 -22.38 12.70
N LEU A 229 13.80 -21.34 13.20
CA LEU A 229 14.24 -21.25 14.60
C LEU A 229 13.05 -20.90 15.50
N MET A 230 12.28 -19.90 15.10
CA MET A 230 11.08 -19.43 15.81
C MET A 230 10.15 -18.67 14.90
N LYS A 231 8.90 -18.51 15.34
CA LYS A 231 7.90 -17.62 14.75
C LYS A 231 7.48 -16.61 15.79
N SER A 232 7.50 -15.32 15.45
CA SER A 232 7.08 -14.25 16.37
C SER A 232 6.76 -12.99 15.59
N ASP A 233 5.71 -12.27 16.01
CA ASP A 233 5.42 -10.92 15.57
C ASP A 233 5.99 -9.86 16.52
N ASN A 234 6.50 -10.28 17.69
CA ASN A 234 7.08 -9.38 18.69
C ASN A 234 8.53 -9.03 18.33
N ILE A 235 8.79 -7.74 18.09
CA ILE A 235 10.09 -7.24 17.64
C ILE A 235 11.22 -7.49 18.62
N LEU A 236 10.97 -7.41 19.92
CA LEU A 236 12.00 -7.65 20.96
C LEU A 236 12.41 -9.11 20.96
N THR A 237 11.47 -10.05 20.82
CA THR A 237 11.72 -11.48 20.68
C THR A 237 12.54 -11.77 19.42
N ILE A 238 12.19 -11.11 18.30
CA ILE A 238 12.93 -11.23 17.03
C ILE A 238 14.38 -10.75 17.21
N LYS A 239 14.60 -9.58 17.77
CA LYS A 239 15.94 -9.03 18.03
C LYS A 239 16.77 -9.96 18.89
N LYS A 240 16.18 -10.54 19.94
CA LYS A 240 16.83 -11.53 20.80
C LYS A 240 17.21 -12.79 20.02
N GLY A 241 16.32 -13.30 19.18
CA GLY A 241 16.57 -14.46 18.33
C GLY A 241 17.74 -14.24 17.36
N ILE A 242 17.87 -13.07 16.79
CA ILE A 242 19.00 -12.71 15.91
C ILE A 242 20.30 -12.65 16.71
N ARG A 243 20.32 -11.94 17.84
CA ARG A 243 21.53 -11.70 18.65
C ARG A 243 22.08 -12.99 19.27
N GLU A 244 21.22 -13.76 19.93
CA GLU A 244 21.65 -14.88 20.79
C GLU A 244 21.78 -16.19 20.02
N PHE A 245 20.95 -16.40 18.99
CA PHE A 245 20.88 -17.68 18.28
C PHE A 245 21.36 -17.63 16.84
N ASN A 246 21.93 -16.51 16.40
CA ASN A 246 22.31 -16.28 15.01
C ASN A 246 21.13 -16.51 14.04
N GLY A 247 19.94 -16.09 14.45
CA GLY A 247 18.76 -16.19 13.61
C GLY A 247 18.80 -15.16 12.47
N ILE A 248 18.12 -15.47 11.40
CA ILE A 248 17.89 -14.58 10.26
C ILE A 248 16.42 -14.19 10.25
N TYR A 249 16.12 -12.91 10.44
CA TYR A 249 14.76 -12.41 10.31
C TYR A 249 14.51 -11.90 8.91
N ILE A 250 13.29 -12.09 8.41
CA ILE A 250 12.85 -11.61 7.10
C ILE A 250 11.54 -10.85 7.29
N GLY A 251 11.51 -9.62 6.77
CA GLY A 251 10.36 -8.75 6.89
C GLY A 251 10.33 -7.67 5.81
N ASP A 252 9.24 -6.90 5.77
CA ASP A 252 9.14 -5.76 4.88
C ASP A 252 10.14 -4.65 5.27
N ARG A 253 10.58 -3.91 4.25
CA ARG A 253 11.61 -2.88 4.40
C ARG A 253 11.24 -1.81 5.43
N ILE A 254 9.98 -1.38 5.46
CA ILE A 254 9.54 -0.29 6.36
C ILE A 254 9.69 -0.72 7.81
N ARG A 255 9.17 -1.91 8.15
CA ARG A 255 9.26 -2.46 9.51
C ARG A 255 10.70 -2.64 9.95
N ILE A 256 11.57 -3.08 9.02
CA ILE A 256 12.99 -3.28 9.32
C ILE A 256 13.68 -1.93 9.54
N GLU A 257 13.50 -0.96 8.67
CA GLU A 257 14.08 0.38 8.85
C GLU A 257 13.61 1.03 10.15
N MET A 258 12.34 0.93 10.50
CA MET A 258 11.80 1.50 11.74
C MET A 258 12.38 0.87 13.01
N ASN A 259 12.69 -0.42 12.97
CA ASN A 259 13.04 -1.16 14.19
C ASN A 259 14.53 -1.49 14.32
N PHE A 260 15.29 -1.48 13.24
CA PHE A 260 16.67 -1.97 13.25
C PHE A 260 17.70 -0.93 12.78
N SER A 261 17.30 0.12 12.05
CA SER A 261 18.25 1.05 11.40
C SER A 261 19.14 1.84 12.37
N GLU A 262 18.71 2.06 13.61
CA GLU A 262 19.46 2.78 14.63
C GLU A 262 20.35 1.87 15.50
N ASP A 263 20.34 0.55 15.25
CA ASP A 263 21.05 -0.43 16.06
C ASP A 263 22.19 -1.07 15.25
N GLU A 264 23.43 -0.61 15.48
CA GLU A 264 24.64 -1.05 14.78
C GLU A 264 24.95 -2.56 14.94
N ASN A 265 24.27 -3.26 15.84
CA ASN A 265 24.41 -4.70 15.99
C ASN A 265 23.72 -5.52 14.91
N PHE A 266 22.95 -4.87 14.01
CA PHE A 266 22.25 -5.52 12.93
C PHE A 266 22.69 -5.02 11.55
N GLU A 267 22.68 -5.94 10.60
CA GLU A 267 22.83 -5.63 9.17
C GLU A 267 21.60 -6.14 8.43
N PHE A 268 21.20 -5.44 7.37
CA PHE A 268 20.04 -5.82 6.59
C PHE A 268 20.32 -5.72 5.08
N PHE A 269 19.75 -6.66 4.34
CA PHE A 269 20.01 -6.87 2.92
C PHE A 269 18.68 -7.11 2.18
N PRO A 270 18.49 -6.57 0.96
CA PRO A 270 17.31 -6.88 0.18
C PRO A 270 17.27 -8.37 -0.17
N VAL A 271 16.09 -8.97 -0.11
CA VAL A 271 15.83 -10.33 -0.57
C VAL A 271 15.43 -10.27 -2.03
N LYS A 272 16.15 -11.01 -2.90
CA LYS A 272 15.88 -10.99 -4.34
C LYS A 272 14.47 -11.49 -4.65
N ASN A 273 13.80 -10.77 -5.53
CA ASN A 273 12.48 -11.08 -6.09
C ASN A 273 11.33 -11.12 -5.08
N LEU A 274 11.55 -10.75 -3.83
CA LEU A 274 10.55 -10.80 -2.77
C LEU A 274 10.11 -9.40 -2.37
N PHE A 275 8.79 -9.16 -2.41
CA PHE A 275 8.18 -7.87 -2.13
C PHE A 275 6.99 -8.03 -1.19
N CYS A 276 6.69 -6.96 -0.45
CA CYS A 276 5.48 -6.81 0.33
C CYS A 276 4.61 -5.73 -0.31
N ARG A 277 3.38 -6.09 -0.66
CA ARG A 277 2.36 -5.18 -1.15
C ARG A 277 1.42 -4.82 0.00
N PHE A 278 1.15 -3.53 0.13
CA PHE A 278 0.15 -2.99 1.03
C PHE A 278 -1.08 -2.57 0.22
N SER A 279 -2.26 -3.03 0.62
CA SER A 279 -3.52 -2.72 -0.05
C SER A 279 -4.59 -2.26 0.93
N ALA A 280 -5.59 -1.56 0.40
CA ALA A 280 -6.79 -1.14 1.11
C ALA A 280 -8.02 -1.65 0.39
N ILE A 281 -9.02 -2.13 1.15
CA ILE A 281 -10.31 -2.59 0.65
C ILE A 281 -11.40 -1.77 1.34
N TYR A 282 -12.26 -1.11 0.58
CA TYR A 282 -13.35 -0.29 1.09
C TYR A 282 -14.50 -0.19 0.07
N ALA A 283 -15.66 0.29 0.50
CA ALA A 283 -16.78 0.59 -0.39
C ALA A 283 -16.71 2.06 -0.83
N GLU A 284 -16.88 2.35 -2.13
CA GLU A 284 -16.83 3.72 -2.66
C GLU A 284 -18.04 4.57 -2.24
N ASP A 285 -19.15 3.93 -1.88
CA ASP A 285 -20.39 4.55 -1.39
C ASP A 285 -20.44 4.64 0.15
N ASN A 286 -19.34 4.33 0.86
CA ASN A 286 -19.27 4.46 2.31
C ASN A 286 -19.50 5.90 2.75
N GLU A 287 -20.33 6.12 3.77
CA GLU A 287 -20.65 7.47 4.30
C GLU A 287 -19.43 8.25 4.79
N HIS A 288 -18.32 7.55 5.10
CA HIS A 288 -17.04 8.11 5.56
C HIS A 288 -15.94 8.06 4.49
N ILE A 289 -16.30 7.90 3.22
CA ILE A 289 -15.33 7.70 2.11
C ILE A 289 -14.22 8.75 2.08
N GLN A 290 -14.52 10.00 2.41
CA GLN A 290 -13.53 11.07 2.44
C GLN A 290 -12.43 10.84 3.48
N VAL A 291 -12.84 10.44 4.70
CA VAL A 291 -11.88 10.14 5.78
C VAL A 291 -11.08 8.88 5.44
N ILE A 292 -11.73 7.87 4.84
CA ILE A 292 -11.08 6.65 4.37
C ILE A 292 -9.99 6.99 3.35
N GLN A 293 -10.30 7.79 2.33
CA GLN A 293 -9.35 8.22 1.31
C GLN A 293 -8.20 9.05 1.90
N GLU A 294 -8.48 9.90 2.89
CA GLU A 294 -7.46 10.68 3.57
C GLU A 294 -6.52 9.79 4.39
N ILE A 295 -7.03 8.73 5.05
CA ILE A 295 -6.21 7.71 5.72
C ILE A 295 -5.29 7.02 4.71
N ILE A 296 -5.84 6.56 3.58
CA ILE A 296 -5.07 5.89 2.51
C ILE A 296 -3.98 6.82 1.96
N ASN A 297 -4.31 8.08 1.68
CA ASN A 297 -3.36 9.07 1.19
C ASN A 297 -2.23 9.36 2.20
N ASN A 298 -2.54 9.38 3.49
CA ASN A 298 -1.53 9.50 4.54
C ASN A 298 -0.65 8.24 4.63
N CYS A 299 -1.20 7.05 4.40
CA CYS A 299 -0.39 5.83 4.27
C CYS A 299 0.55 5.92 3.06
N ARG A 300 0.08 6.36 1.88
CA ARG A 300 0.92 6.52 0.67
C ARG A 300 2.10 7.47 0.86
N LYS A 301 1.92 8.53 1.63
CA LYS A 301 3.00 9.50 1.93
C LYS A 301 4.17 8.85 2.69
N GLN A 302 3.96 7.74 3.41
CA GLN A 302 5.01 7.06 4.14
C GLN A 302 6.08 6.44 3.23
N LYS A 303 5.73 6.06 1.99
CA LYS A 303 6.71 5.57 0.99
C LYS A 303 7.88 6.55 0.76
N ARG A 304 7.67 7.84 0.92
CA ARG A 304 8.71 8.88 0.71
C ARG A 304 9.81 8.89 1.77
N PHE A 305 9.61 8.21 2.90
CA PHE A 305 10.60 8.08 3.97
C PHE A 305 11.46 6.82 3.86
N ILE A 306 11.19 5.98 2.85
CA ILE A 306 11.99 4.80 2.53
C ILE A 306 13.14 5.28 1.63
N ARG A 307 14.34 5.36 2.18
CA ARG A 307 15.58 5.73 1.48
C ARG A 307 16.19 4.56 0.71
#